data_044144907ae7817e2f40aa8834ab4973
#
_entry.id   044144907ae7817e2f40aa8834ab4973
#
_cell.length_a   1.000
_cell.length_b   1.000
_cell.length_c   1.000
_cell.angle_alpha   90.00
_cell.angle_beta   90.00
_cell.angle_gamma   90.00
#
_symmetry.space_group_name_H-M   'P 1'
#
loop_
_entity.id
_entity.type
_entity.pdbx_description
1 polymer ?
#
loop_
_entity_poly.entity_id
_entity_poly.type
_entity_poly.pdbx_seq_one_letter_code
_entity_poly.pdbx_strand_id
1 'polypeptide(L)'
;MANNVTWSEGALGAVNGLALATGVAYAVLAARRNRLCWIAGAVSSACAAVLAGLNKLPMQAGLQVFYVAMSVYGWWSWKRSASEGELVVGIWPAAWHLGAALVLTALSLVTAYWLRPANLSAWPLLDSSTTWFSLLATWLAARARIENWLYWVVINAVMVFLFYAQEVWGMALLSVFLMVIAVGGFMGWRRRLRLQGAAA
;
A
#
# COMPACT_ATOMS: atom_id res chain seq x y z
N MET A 1 20.76 -4.56 30.11
CA MET A 1 19.98 -3.39 30.53
C MET A 1 19.22 -2.89 29.29
N ALA A 2 17.95 -3.27 29.15
CA ALA A 2 17.13 -2.78 28.04
C ALA A 2 16.67 -1.37 28.42
N ASN A 3 17.13 -0.34 27.72
CA ASN A 3 16.60 1.01 27.84
C ASN A 3 15.12 0.97 27.42
N ASN A 4 14.23 0.95 28.40
CA ASN A 4 12.82 1.22 28.18
C ASN A 4 12.67 2.71 27.81
N VAL A 5 12.75 3.01 26.54
CA VAL A 5 12.37 4.33 26.03
C VAL A 5 10.86 4.43 26.20
N THR A 6 10.41 5.08 27.27
CA THR A 6 9.01 5.40 27.49
C THR A 6 8.65 6.58 26.59
N TRP A 7 7.99 6.29 25.48
CA TRP A 7 7.44 7.33 24.59
C TRP A 7 6.28 8.04 25.31
N SER A 8 6.27 9.37 25.30
CA SER A 8 5.10 10.11 25.77
C SER A 8 3.91 9.92 24.81
N GLU A 9 2.69 9.94 25.32
CA GLU A 9 1.47 9.83 24.49
C GLU A 9 1.46 10.87 23.36
N GLY A 10 1.93 12.08 23.62
CA GLY A 10 2.08 13.12 22.60
C GLY A 10 3.06 12.75 21.49
N ALA A 11 4.18 12.11 21.82
CA ALA A 11 5.15 11.65 20.81
C ALA A 11 4.59 10.51 19.95
N LEU A 12 3.86 9.57 20.56
CA LEU A 12 3.18 8.50 19.80
C LEU A 12 2.09 9.07 18.90
N GLY A 13 1.31 10.04 19.38
CA GLY A 13 0.32 10.75 18.57
C GLY A 13 0.94 11.48 17.39
N ALA A 14 2.06 12.15 17.58
CA ALA A 14 2.80 12.84 16.52
C ALA A 14 3.33 11.86 15.45
N VAL A 15 3.91 10.72 15.85
CA VAL A 15 4.40 9.69 14.93
C VAL A 15 3.25 9.09 14.14
N ASN A 16 2.11 8.80 14.77
CA ASN A 16 0.92 8.29 14.10
C ASN A 16 0.35 9.32 13.11
N GLY A 17 0.23 10.57 13.51
CA GLY A 17 -0.20 11.67 12.63
C GLY A 17 0.72 11.84 11.42
N LEU A 18 2.04 11.76 11.63
CA LEU A 18 3.03 11.81 10.54
C LEU A 18 2.88 10.62 9.60
N ALA A 19 2.70 9.40 10.12
CA ALA A 19 2.49 8.20 9.31
C ALA A 19 1.23 8.35 8.43
N LEU A 20 0.13 8.81 8.98
CA LEU A 20 -1.12 9.02 8.24
C LEU A 20 -0.99 10.12 7.19
N ALA A 21 -0.46 11.28 7.55
CA ALA A 21 -0.30 12.42 6.64
C ALA A 21 0.62 12.07 5.45
N THR A 22 1.76 11.42 5.73
CA THR A 22 2.70 11.00 4.67
C THR A 22 2.16 9.83 3.85
N GLY A 23 1.35 8.94 4.42
CA GLY A 23 0.64 7.88 3.68
C GLY A 23 -0.39 8.44 2.69
N VAL A 24 -1.18 9.42 3.10
CA VAL A 24 -2.08 10.15 2.20
C VAL A 24 -1.30 10.91 1.13
N ALA A 25 -0.22 11.60 1.52
CA ALA A 25 0.66 12.28 0.58
C ALA A 25 1.25 11.32 -0.46
N TYR A 26 1.66 10.11 -0.05
CA TYR A 26 2.08 9.05 -0.97
C TYR A 26 1.02 8.78 -2.04
N ALA A 27 -0.22 8.52 -1.63
CA ALA A 27 -1.30 8.18 -2.56
C ALA A 27 -1.61 9.33 -3.54
N VAL A 28 -1.69 10.56 -3.05
CA VAL A 28 -1.95 11.75 -3.88
C VAL A 28 -0.80 12.02 -4.87
N LEU A 29 0.44 11.96 -4.41
CA LEU A 29 1.61 12.18 -5.25
C LEU A 29 1.78 11.06 -6.27
N ALA A 30 1.50 9.80 -5.91
CA ALA A 30 1.53 8.67 -6.83
C ALA A 30 0.46 8.83 -7.93
N ALA A 31 -0.75 9.26 -7.59
CA ALA A 31 -1.79 9.55 -8.57
C ALA A 31 -1.36 10.64 -9.56
N ARG A 32 -0.60 11.64 -9.09
CA ARG A 32 -0.01 12.69 -9.92
C ARG A 32 1.28 12.28 -10.63
N ARG A 33 1.72 11.04 -10.53
CA ARG A 33 2.96 10.51 -11.09
C ARG A 33 4.22 11.23 -10.59
N ASN A 34 4.14 11.84 -9.41
CA ASN A 34 5.25 12.54 -8.81
C ASN A 34 6.12 11.56 -7.99
N ARG A 35 7.38 11.45 -8.38
CA ARG A 35 8.35 10.53 -7.75
C ARG A 35 8.54 10.76 -6.24
N LEU A 36 8.26 11.97 -5.73
CA LEU A 36 8.32 12.27 -4.30
C LEU A 36 7.36 11.41 -3.47
N CYS A 37 6.37 10.76 -4.11
CA CYS A 37 5.50 9.79 -3.45
C CYS A 37 6.32 8.72 -2.70
N TRP A 38 7.42 8.26 -3.26
CA TRP A 38 8.24 7.21 -2.66
C TRP A 38 8.95 7.68 -1.38
N ILE A 39 9.33 8.96 -1.29
CA ILE A 39 9.86 9.54 -0.04
C ILE A 39 8.74 9.58 1.00
N ALA A 40 7.56 10.07 0.63
CA ALA A 40 6.42 10.10 1.54
C ALA A 40 6.02 8.68 2.02
N GLY A 41 6.03 7.69 1.11
CA GLY A 41 5.80 6.29 1.44
C GLY A 41 6.84 5.71 2.39
N ALA A 42 8.12 6.00 2.17
CA ALA A 42 9.20 5.57 3.06
C ALA A 42 9.04 6.13 4.48
N VAL A 43 8.73 7.43 4.60
CA VAL A 43 8.48 8.07 5.91
C VAL A 43 7.27 7.45 6.60
N SER A 44 6.15 7.30 5.88
CA SER A 44 4.93 6.67 6.41
C SER A 44 5.21 5.26 6.95
N SER A 45 5.86 4.44 6.13
CA SER A 45 6.16 3.05 6.50
C SER A 45 7.20 2.95 7.62
N ALA A 46 8.19 3.83 7.67
CA ALA A 46 9.15 3.88 8.77
C ALA A 46 8.47 4.22 10.10
N CYS A 47 7.59 5.24 10.11
CA CYS A 47 6.79 5.58 11.28
C CYS A 47 5.90 4.40 11.72
N ALA A 48 5.21 3.77 10.77
CA ALA A 48 4.35 2.62 11.05
C ALA A 48 5.15 1.40 11.55
N ALA A 49 6.38 1.18 11.06
CA ALA A 49 7.28 0.13 11.56
C ALA A 49 7.66 0.35 13.03
N VAL A 50 7.97 1.61 13.40
CA VAL A 50 8.26 1.96 14.80
C VAL A 50 7.04 1.68 15.69
N LEU A 51 5.84 2.14 15.27
CA LEU A 51 4.61 1.90 16.01
C LEU A 51 4.31 0.40 16.17
N ALA A 52 4.47 -0.37 15.09
CA ALA A 52 4.28 -1.83 15.11
C ALA A 52 5.28 -2.53 16.05
N GLY A 53 6.53 -2.08 16.05
CA GLY A 53 7.57 -2.60 16.96
C GLY A 53 7.25 -2.32 18.43
N LEU A 54 6.84 -1.10 18.76
CA LEU A 54 6.44 -0.70 20.10
C LEU A 54 5.23 -1.50 20.61
N ASN A 55 4.27 -1.79 19.72
CA ASN A 55 3.09 -2.62 20.02
C ASN A 55 3.37 -4.12 19.97
N LYS A 56 4.63 -4.55 19.81
CA LYS A 56 5.05 -5.97 19.73
C LYS A 56 4.32 -6.74 18.61
N LEU A 57 4.14 -6.11 17.47
CA LEU A 57 3.51 -6.67 16.27
C LEU A 57 4.56 -6.98 15.19
N PRO A 58 5.35 -8.08 15.34
CA PRO A 58 6.50 -8.34 14.47
C PRO A 58 6.11 -8.55 12.99
N MET A 59 4.97 -9.19 12.72
CA MET A 59 4.48 -9.39 11.35
C MET A 59 4.16 -8.05 10.66
N GLN A 60 3.48 -7.16 11.38
CA GLN A 60 3.17 -5.81 10.89
C GLN A 60 4.45 -4.99 10.69
N ALA A 61 5.40 -5.07 11.62
CA ALA A 61 6.70 -4.40 11.48
C ALA A 61 7.44 -4.90 10.22
N GLY A 62 7.46 -6.23 9.99
CA GLY A 62 8.05 -6.84 8.80
C GLY A 62 7.40 -6.34 7.49
N LEU A 63 6.07 -6.22 7.47
CA LEU A 63 5.34 -5.65 6.33
C LEU A 63 5.77 -4.20 6.05
N GLN A 64 5.94 -3.39 7.08
CA GLN A 64 6.38 -2.00 6.91
C GLN A 64 7.84 -1.91 6.41
N VAL A 65 8.71 -2.80 6.86
CA VAL A 65 10.07 -2.91 6.31
C VAL A 65 10.04 -3.22 4.81
N PHE A 66 9.16 -4.13 4.38
CA PHE A 66 8.95 -4.37 2.94
C PHE A 66 8.53 -3.09 2.21
N TYR A 67 7.59 -2.29 2.75
CA TYR A 67 7.17 -1.05 2.10
C TYR A 67 8.27 0.00 2.05
N VAL A 68 9.13 0.09 3.06
CA VAL A 68 10.35 0.94 3.00
C VAL A 68 11.26 0.48 1.87
N ALA A 69 11.54 -0.82 1.75
CA ALA A 69 12.36 -1.36 0.67
C ALA A 69 11.74 -1.09 -0.71
N MET A 70 10.41 -1.27 -0.83
CA MET A 70 9.66 -0.95 -2.05
C MET A 70 9.67 0.54 -2.38
N SER A 71 9.72 1.41 -1.38
CA SER A 71 9.84 2.86 -1.61
C SER A 71 11.20 3.22 -2.21
N VAL A 72 12.27 2.61 -1.75
CA VAL A 72 13.62 2.77 -2.35
C VAL A 72 13.63 2.24 -3.78
N TYR A 73 13.10 1.04 -3.98
CA TYR A 73 13.00 0.44 -5.32
C TYR A 73 12.15 1.29 -6.27
N GLY A 74 10.99 1.74 -5.84
CA GLY A 74 10.05 2.55 -6.63
C GLY A 74 10.64 3.90 -7.02
N TRP A 75 11.34 4.58 -6.08
CA TRP A 75 12.07 5.81 -6.37
C TRP A 75 13.06 5.62 -7.52
N TRP A 76 13.85 4.56 -7.47
CA TRP A 76 14.86 4.25 -8.46
C TRP A 76 14.24 3.79 -9.79
N SER A 77 13.22 2.93 -9.73
CA SER A 77 12.47 2.45 -10.90
C SER A 77 11.84 3.61 -11.67
N TRP A 78 11.18 4.54 -10.98
CA TRP A 78 10.56 5.70 -11.62
C TRP A 78 11.59 6.69 -12.17
N LYS A 79 12.75 6.82 -11.52
CA LYS A 79 13.86 7.63 -12.08
C LYS A 79 14.35 7.07 -13.42
N ARG A 80 14.43 5.74 -13.54
CA ARG A 80 14.90 5.07 -14.77
C ARG A 80 13.84 5.02 -15.87
N SER A 81 12.58 4.94 -15.50
CA SER A 81 11.46 4.84 -16.44
C SER A 81 10.96 6.20 -16.93
N ALA A 82 11.53 7.29 -16.44
CA ALA A 82 11.18 8.62 -16.91
C ALA A 82 11.84 8.85 -18.28
N SER A 83 11.01 9.12 -19.30
CA SER A 83 11.43 9.62 -20.61
C SER A 83 11.00 11.08 -20.71
N GLU A 84 11.94 11.96 -21.13
CA GLU A 84 11.70 13.41 -21.22
C GLU A 84 11.17 14.04 -19.91
N GLY A 85 11.56 13.47 -18.74
CA GLY A 85 11.12 13.95 -17.42
C GLY A 85 9.76 13.43 -16.96
N GLU A 86 9.03 12.67 -17.77
CA GLU A 86 7.74 12.11 -17.41
C GLU A 86 7.76 10.58 -17.24
N LEU A 87 7.01 10.08 -16.25
CA LEU A 87 6.90 8.65 -15.98
C LEU A 87 6.16 7.94 -17.11
N VAL A 88 6.78 6.90 -17.67
CA VAL A 88 6.17 6.03 -18.67
C VAL A 88 5.28 5.01 -17.96
N VAL A 89 3.97 5.10 -18.21
CA VAL A 89 2.97 4.17 -17.69
C VAL A 89 2.84 2.97 -18.61
N GLY A 90 2.81 1.77 -18.03
CA GLY A 90 2.63 0.53 -18.77
C GLY A 90 1.41 -0.25 -18.31
N ILE A 91 1.10 -1.30 -19.08
CA ILE A 91 0.07 -2.31 -18.80
C ILE A 91 0.77 -3.63 -18.47
N TRP A 92 0.21 -4.38 -17.54
CA TRP A 92 0.65 -5.74 -17.23
C TRP A 92 -0.22 -6.75 -17.99
N PRO A 93 0.35 -7.80 -18.61
CA PRO A 93 -0.44 -8.77 -19.38
C PRO A 93 -1.49 -9.48 -18.53
N ALA A 94 -2.70 -9.67 -19.09
CA ALA A 94 -3.83 -10.27 -18.39
C ALA A 94 -3.52 -11.66 -17.79
N ALA A 95 -2.75 -12.49 -18.52
CA ALA A 95 -2.34 -13.81 -18.05
C ALA A 95 -1.53 -13.75 -16.74
N TRP A 96 -0.70 -12.71 -16.55
CA TRP A 96 0.06 -12.52 -15.33
C TRP A 96 -0.83 -12.15 -14.14
N HIS A 97 -1.91 -11.38 -14.39
CA HIS A 97 -2.89 -11.07 -13.34
C HIS A 97 -3.59 -12.33 -12.85
N LEU A 98 -3.97 -13.23 -13.78
CA LEU A 98 -4.60 -14.50 -13.41
C LEU A 98 -3.63 -15.37 -12.60
N GLY A 99 -2.39 -15.53 -13.06
CA GLY A 99 -1.36 -16.29 -12.34
C GLY A 99 -1.10 -15.72 -10.94
N ALA A 100 -0.94 -14.39 -10.83
CA ALA A 100 -0.76 -13.73 -9.56
C ALA A 100 -1.99 -13.89 -8.64
N ALA A 101 -3.20 -13.75 -9.16
CA ALA A 101 -4.42 -13.94 -8.38
C ALA A 101 -4.51 -15.35 -7.80
N LEU A 102 -4.21 -16.39 -8.59
CA LEU A 102 -4.20 -17.77 -8.11
C LEU A 102 -3.17 -17.99 -7.00
N VAL A 103 -1.93 -17.54 -7.21
CA VAL A 103 -0.84 -17.68 -6.22
C VAL A 103 -1.17 -16.90 -4.93
N LEU A 104 -1.58 -15.64 -5.05
CA LEU A 104 -1.87 -14.81 -3.88
C LEU A 104 -3.11 -15.29 -3.11
N THR A 105 -4.12 -15.82 -3.81
CA THR A 105 -5.27 -16.45 -3.15
C THR A 105 -4.84 -17.72 -2.39
N ALA A 106 -4.00 -18.56 -2.98
CA ALA A 106 -3.46 -19.73 -2.29
C ALA A 106 -2.64 -19.32 -1.05
N LEU A 107 -1.77 -18.33 -1.18
CA LEU A 107 -1.00 -17.77 -0.05
C LEU A 107 -1.92 -17.19 1.04
N SER A 108 -3.00 -16.50 0.65
CA SER A 108 -4.00 -15.96 1.57
C SER A 108 -4.70 -17.07 2.35
N LEU A 109 -5.10 -18.15 1.68
CA LEU A 109 -5.73 -19.31 2.31
C LEU A 109 -4.78 -20.00 3.30
N VAL A 110 -3.53 -20.23 2.90
CA VAL A 110 -2.51 -20.83 3.77
C VAL A 110 -2.27 -19.94 4.99
N THR A 111 -2.04 -18.64 4.78
CA THR A 111 -1.80 -17.69 5.88
C THR A 111 -3.01 -17.61 6.81
N ALA A 112 -4.22 -17.52 6.27
CA ALA A 112 -5.44 -17.51 7.07
C ALA A 112 -5.61 -18.79 7.90
N TYR A 113 -5.28 -19.95 7.33
CA TYR A 113 -5.33 -21.23 8.04
C TYR A 113 -4.34 -21.27 9.20
N TRP A 114 -3.09 -20.84 8.99
CA TRP A 114 -2.06 -20.80 10.02
C TRP A 114 -2.32 -19.78 11.13
N LEU A 115 -2.99 -18.67 10.82
CA LEU A 115 -3.29 -17.62 11.81
C LEU A 115 -4.57 -17.88 12.62
N ARG A 116 -5.44 -18.81 12.18
CA ARG A 116 -6.68 -19.17 12.90
C ARG A 116 -6.50 -19.51 14.38
N PRO A 117 -5.52 -20.37 14.77
CA PRO A 117 -5.36 -20.76 16.16
C PRO A 117 -4.98 -19.59 17.09
N ALA A 118 -4.40 -18.53 16.53
CA ALA A 118 -3.97 -17.35 17.30
C ALA A 118 -5.08 -16.33 17.55
N ASN A 119 -6.29 -16.51 16.94
CA ASN A 119 -7.44 -15.60 17.04
C ASN A 119 -7.09 -14.11 16.82
N LEU A 120 -6.11 -13.85 15.93
CA LEU A 120 -5.59 -12.50 15.68
C LEU A 120 -6.54 -11.64 14.84
N SER A 121 -7.53 -12.23 14.19
CA SER A 121 -8.49 -11.53 13.33
C SER A 121 -9.84 -12.25 13.33
N ALA A 122 -10.92 -11.46 13.31
CA ALA A 122 -12.27 -11.97 13.07
C ALA A 122 -12.47 -12.44 11.61
N TRP A 123 -11.66 -11.93 10.69
CA TRP A 123 -11.73 -12.19 9.25
C TRP A 123 -10.37 -12.57 8.65
N PRO A 124 -9.75 -13.70 9.08
CA PRO A 124 -8.36 -14.03 8.74
C PRO A 124 -8.08 -14.10 7.23
N LEU A 125 -9.07 -14.56 6.44
CA LEU A 125 -8.92 -14.66 4.99
C LEU A 125 -8.88 -13.28 4.32
N LEU A 126 -9.75 -12.35 4.74
CA LEU A 126 -9.77 -11.00 4.19
C LEU A 126 -8.51 -10.22 4.58
N ASP A 127 -8.07 -10.33 5.84
CA ASP A 127 -6.82 -9.71 6.32
C ASP A 127 -5.61 -10.24 5.56
N SER A 128 -5.52 -11.56 5.40
CA SER A 128 -4.43 -12.18 4.63
C SER A 128 -4.47 -11.77 3.16
N SER A 129 -5.67 -11.75 2.57
CA SER A 129 -5.83 -11.35 1.16
C SER A 129 -5.44 -9.90 0.94
N THR A 130 -5.91 -8.97 1.78
CA THR A 130 -5.53 -7.56 1.66
C THR A 130 -4.03 -7.37 1.81
N THR A 131 -3.37 -8.14 2.69
CA THR A 131 -1.91 -8.12 2.85
C THR A 131 -1.21 -8.56 1.57
N TRP A 132 -1.47 -9.76 1.07
CA TRP A 132 -0.78 -10.31 -0.11
C TRP A 132 -1.04 -9.49 -1.38
N PHE A 133 -2.29 -9.08 -1.60
CA PHE A 133 -2.62 -8.26 -2.76
C PHE A 133 -2.06 -6.84 -2.68
N SER A 134 -1.86 -6.27 -1.47
CA SER A 134 -1.21 -4.96 -1.32
C SER A 134 0.29 -5.00 -1.62
N LEU A 135 0.97 -6.13 -1.36
CA LEU A 135 2.35 -6.34 -1.80
C LEU A 135 2.45 -6.29 -3.33
N LEU A 136 1.55 -7.00 -4.02
CA LEU A 136 1.49 -6.95 -5.49
C LEU A 136 1.16 -5.56 -6.01
N ALA A 137 0.13 -4.90 -5.44
CA ALA A 137 -0.28 -3.56 -5.85
C ALA A 137 0.87 -2.55 -5.71
N THR A 138 1.63 -2.62 -4.61
CA THR A 138 2.80 -1.77 -4.39
C THR A 138 3.90 -2.06 -5.40
N TRP A 139 4.15 -3.34 -5.71
CA TRP A 139 5.12 -3.71 -6.73
C TRP A 139 4.70 -3.23 -8.13
N LEU A 140 3.43 -3.37 -8.50
CA LEU A 140 2.89 -2.84 -9.76
C LEU A 140 3.02 -1.31 -9.82
N ALA A 141 2.75 -0.60 -8.72
CA ALA A 141 2.97 0.84 -8.63
C ALA A 141 4.44 1.21 -8.84
N ALA A 142 5.37 0.48 -8.22
CA ALA A 142 6.80 0.69 -8.39
C ALA A 142 7.28 0.42 -9.83
N ARG A 143 6.59 -0.45 -10.56
CA ARG A 143 6.82 -0.74 -11.99
C ARG A 143 6.00 0.17 -12.92
N ALA A 144 5.35 1.19 -12.38
CA ALA A 144 4.47 2.12 -13.11
C ALA A 144 3.37 1.42 -13.93
N ARG A 145 2.79 0.33 -13.40
CA ARG A 145 1.70 -0.40 -14.04
C ARG A 145 0.35 0.15 -13.61
N ILE A 146 -0.50 0.51 -14.58
CA ILE A 146 -1.78 1.18 -14.32
C ILE A 146 -2.71 0.36 -13.44
N GLU A 147 -2.64 -0.97 -13.54
CA GLU A 147 -3.53 -1.89 -12.84
C GLU A 147 -3.33 -1.85 -11.31
N ASN A 148 -2.20 -1.30 -10.82
CA ASN A 148 -2.02 -1.10 -9.38
C ASN A 148 -3.22 -0.39 -8.74
N TRP A 149 -3.80 0.59 -9.44
CA TRP A 149 -4.93 1.37 -8.96
C TRP A 149 -6.20 0.54 -8.79
N LEU A 150 -6.45 -0.44 -9.70
CA LEU A 150 -7.59 -1.35 -9.58
C LEU A 150 -7.45 -2.25 -8.35
N TYR A 151 -6.25 -2.75 -8.09
CA TYR A 151 -5.96 -3.49 -6.85
C TYR A 151 -6.23 -2.63 -5.62
N TRP A 152 -5.76 -1.36 -5.62
CA TRP A 152 -6.01 -0.46 -4.48
C TRP A 152 -7.48 -0.13 -4.29
N VAL A 153 -8.29 -0.03 -5.35
CA VAL A 153 -9.75 0.14 -5.22
C VAL A 153 -10.37 -1.05 -4.49
N VAL A 154 -10.04 -2.28 -4.92
CA VAL A 154 -10.58 -3.49 -4.29
C VAL A 154 -10.08 -3.64 -2.85
N ILE A 155 -8.78 -3.45 -2.61
CA ILE A 155 -8.19 -3.54 -1.27
C ILE A 155 -8.87 -2.54 -0.32
N ASN A 156 -9.00 -1.28 -0.72
CA ASN A 156 -9.65 -0.27 0.13
C ASN A 156 -11.14 -0.57 0.35
N ALA A 157 -11.86 -1.13 -0.63
CA ALA A 157 -13.25 -1.56 -0.43
C ALA A 157 -13.35 -2.65 0.64
N VAL A 158 -12.44 -3.64 0.62
CA VAL A 158 -12.38 -4.68 1.68
C VAL A 158 -11.98 -4.05 3.02
N MET A 159 -11.04 -3.11 3.05
CA MET A 159 -10.63 -2.41 4.27
C MET A 159 -11.78 -1.58 4.86
N VAL A 160 -12.62 -0.94 4.04
CA VAL A 160 -13.84 -0.26 4.53
C VAL A 160 -14.72 -1.24 5.28
N PHE A 161 -14.97 -2.42 4.70
CA PHE A 161 -15.77 -3.45 5.36
C PHE A 161 -15.14 -3.93 6.68
N LEU A 162 -13.83 -4.24 6.67
CA LEU A 162 -13.12 -4.73 7.85
C LEU A 162 -13.12 -3.72 9.00
N PHE A 163 -12.84 -2.45 8.72
CA PHE A 163 -12.81 -1.40 9.72
C PHE A 163 -14.22 -1.04 10.21
N TYR A 164 -15.22 -1.06 9.32
CA TYR A 164 -16.62 -0.89 9.69
C TYR A 164 -17.07 -1.99 10.66
N ALA A 165 -16.78 -3.25 10.34
CA ALA A 165 -17.16 -4.41 11.17
C ALA A 165 -16.44 -4.43 12.54
N GLN A 166 -15.31 -3.74 12.65
CA GLN A 166 -14.54 -3.58 13.90
C GLN A 166 -14.83 -2.25 14.61
N GLU A 167 -15.80 -1.48 14.13
CA GLU A 167 -16.19 -0.17 14.67
C GLU A 167 -15.06 0.89 14.67
N VAL A 168 -14.05 0.72 13.80
CA VAL A 168 -12.92 1.65 13.65
C VAL A 168 -13.24 2.68 12.56
N TRP A 169 -14.21 3.53 12.82
CA TRP A 169 -14.80 4.48 11.86
C TRP A 169 -13.81 5.40 11.16
N GLY A 170 -12.79 5.88 11.90
CA GLY A 170 -11.76 6.76 11.32
C GLY A 170 -10.96 6.07 10.22
N MET A 171 -10.61 4.80 10.40
CA MET A 171 -9.88 4.02 9.41
C MET A 171 -10.78 3.59 8.24
N ALA A 172 -12.07 3.32 8.49
CA ALA A 172 -13.04 3.07 7.44
C ALA A 172 -13.17 4.31 6.53
N LEU A 173 -13.32 5.51 7.11
CA LEU A 173 -13.38 6.76 6.36
C LEU A 173 -12.10 7.05 5.57
N LEU A 174 -10.94 6.80 6.17
CA LEU A 174 -9.65 6.91 5.48
C LEU A 174 -9.59 5.97 4.26
N SER A 175 -10.07 4.73 4.41
CA SER A 175 -10.09 3.75 3.31
C SER A 175 -11.02 4.19 2.17
N VAL A 176 -12.18 4.79 2.48
CA VAL A 176 -13.05 5.41 1.46
C VAL A 176 -12.30 6.52 0.73
N PHE A 177 -11.61 7.39 1.45
CA PHE A 177 -10.85 8.49 0.87
C PHE A 177 -9.72 7.98 -0.04
N LEU A 178 -8.96 6.97 0.40
CA LEU A 178 -7.91 6.34 -0.41
C LEU A 178 -8.48 5.63 -1.64
N MET A 179 -9.66 5.03 -1.54
CA MET A 179 -10.35 4.43 -2.69
C MET A 179 -10.72 5.49 -3.73
N VAL A 180 -11.19 6.66 -3.32
CA VAL A 180 -11.47 7.79 -4.23
C VAL A 180 -10.19 8.26 -4.91
N ILE A 181 -9.07 8.37 -4.17
CA ILE A 181 -7.76 8.70 -4.76
C ILE A 181 -7.33 7.63 -5.76
N ALA A 182 -7.56 6.35 -5.47
CA ALA A 182 -7.20 5.26 -6.37
C ALA A 182 -7.98 5.31 -7.68
N VAL A 183 -9.28 5.61 -7.64
CA VAL A 183 -10.10 5.83 -8.85
C VAL A 183 -9.56 7.02 -9.65
N GLY A 184 -9.27 8.14 -9.00
CA GLY A 184 -8.68 9.33 -9.63
C GLY A 184 -7.30 9.03 -10.25
N GLY A 185 -6.46 8.28 -9.53
CA GLY A 185 -5.16 7.80 -10.00
C GLY A 185 -5.27 6.95 -11.27
N PHE A 186 -6.20 5.98 -11.27
CA PHE A 186 -6.48 5.18 -12.46
C PHE A 186 -6.88 6.02 -13.67
N MET A 187 -7.81 6.97 -13.49
CA MET A 187 -8.25 7.86 -14.58
C MET A 187 -7.11 8.73 -15.11
N GLY A 188 -6.30 9.30 -14.22
CA GLY A 188 -5.15 10.13 -14.58
C GLY A 188 -4.06 9.34 -15.31
N TRP A 189 -3.75 8.12 -14.86
CA TRP A 189 -2.77 7.25 -15.51
C TRP A 189 -3.29 6.71 -16.84
N ARG A 190 -4.59 6.40 -16.95
CA ARG A 190 -5.22 5.97 -18.22
C ARG A 190 -5.16 7.07 -19.28
N ARG A 191 -5.39 8.32 -18.89
CA ARG A 191 -5.24 9.47 -19.80
C ARG A 191 -3.80 9.56 -20.32
N ARG A 192 -2.81 9.42 -19.44
CA ARG A 192 -1.39 9.44 -19.81
C ARG A 192 -1.03 8.30 -20.77
N LEU A 193 -1.49 7.08 -20.47
CA LEU A 193 -1.25 5.91 -21.32
C LEU A 193 -1.79 6.12 -22.75
N ARG A 194 -2.98 6.72 -22.88
CA ARG A 194 -3.56 7.06 -24.20
C ARG A 194 -2.70 8.05 -24.96
N LEU A 195 -2.20 9.09 -24.29
CA LEU A 195 -1.32 10.10 -24.92
C LEU A 195 0.01 9.50 -25.36
N GLN A 196 0.57 8.58 -24.59
CA GLN A 196 1.79 7.85 -24.97
C GLN A 196 1.57 6.97 -26.20
N GLY A 197 0.44 6.28 -26.31
CA GLY A 197 0.10 5.47 -27.48
C GLY A 197 -0.27 6.26 -28.73
N ALA A 198 -0.64 7.54 -28.60
CA ALA A 198 -0.91 8.41 -29.72
C ALA A 198 0.36 9.11 -30.27
N ALA A 199 1.45 9.09 -29.48
CA ALA A 199 2.74 9.69 -29.85
C ALA A 199 3.75 8.68 -30.40
N ALA A 200 3.41 7.38 -30.37
CA ALA A 200 4.22 6.27 -30.88
C ALA A 200 3.72 5.76 -32.24
#